data_10e455d997bd76063ff17ca16965d788
#
_entry.id   10e455d997bd76063ff17ca16965d788
#
_cell.length_a   1.000
_cell.length_b   1.000
_cell.length_c   1.000
_cell.angle_alpha   90.00
_cell.angle_beta   90.00
_cell.angle_gamma   90.00
#
_symmetry.space_group_name_H-M   'P 1'
#
loop_
_entity.id
_entity.type
_entity.pdbx_description
1 polymer ?
#
loop_
_entity_poly.entity_id
_entity_poly.type
_entity_poly.pdbx_seq_one_letter_code
_entity_poly.pdbx_strand_id
1 'polypeptide(L)'
;HKLALKENLSVHENINFWEKFYNCVIPHNLHKELGIDKLHNQKITDLSQGQKKKVALLRIIMSDKKIWLLDEPLSNLDEQAANYFKNTFMSKVSDHKLILITSHTKLNMKNESSIYIGEDV
;
A
#
# COMPACT_ATOMS: atom_id res chain seq x y z
N HIS A 1 -9.09 -7.57 8.51
CA HIS A 1 -7.64 -7.51 8.26
C HIS A 1 -7.04 -6.30 9.00
N LYS A 2 -6.11 -6.55 9.92
CA LYS A 2 -5.40 -5.46 10.60
C LYS A 2 -4.32 -4.92 9.68
N LEU A 3 -4.41 -3.64 9.34
CA LEU A 3 -3.46 -2.96 8.45
C LEU A 3 -2.09 -2.66 9.11
N ALA A 4 -1.86 -3.15 10.34
CA ALA A 4 -0.65 -2.91 11.13
C ALA A 4 -0.32 -1.42 11.30
N LEU A 5 -1.33 -0.57 11.40
CA LEU A 5 -1.24 0.83 11.76
C LEU A 5 -1.42 0.99 13.27
N LYS A 6 -0.74 1.99 13.82
CA LYS A 6 -0.92 2.39 15.22
C LYS A 6 -2.13 3.33 15.31
N GLU A 7 -3.28 2.77 15.65
CA GLU A 7 -4.58 3.44 15.54
C GLU A 7 -4.71 4.73 16.38
N ASN A 8 -4.07 4.78 17.54
CA ASN A 8 -4.11 5.94 18.43
C ASN A 8 -3.17 7.07 18.03
N LEU A 9 -2.28 6.84 17.07
CA LEU A 9 -1.34 7.82 16.55
C LEU A 9 -1.91 8.50 15.31
N SER A 10 -1.40 9.70 15.01
CA SER A 10 -1.69 10.40 13.78
C SER A 10 -1.06 9.70 12.57
N VAL A 11 -1.49 10.09 11.37
CA VAL A 11 -0.88 9.67 10.11
C VAL A 11 0.61 10.01 10.09
N HIS A 12 0.94 11.25 10.47
CA HIS A 12 2.32 11.72 10.52
C HIS A 12 3.20 10.88 11.48
N GLU A 13 2.70 10.57 12.67
CA GLU A 13 3.43 9.75 13.64
C GLU A 13 3.63 8.31 13.15
N ASN A 14 2.63 7.73 12.45
CA ASN A 14 2.78 6.41 11.82
C ASN A 14 3.84 6.42 10.72
N ILE A 15 3.82 7.42 9.84
CA ILE A 15 4.81 7.55 8.75
C ILE A 15 6.21 7.74 9.34
N ASN A 16 6.40 8.67 10.27
CA ASN A 16 7.69 8.91 10.92
C ASN A 16 8.24 7.66 11.62
N PHE A 17 7.36 6.88 12.26
CA PHE A 17 7.78 5.61 12.86
C PHE A 17 8.37 4.67 11.80
N TRP A 18 7.71 4.51 10.64
CA TRP A 18 8.19 3.61 9.59
C TRP A 18 9.42 4.17 8.87
N GLU A 19 9.51 5.48 8.65
CA GLU A 19 10.70 6.12 8.07
C GLU A 19 11.94 5.85 8.94
N LYS A 20 11.81 6.00 10.25
CA LYS A 20 12.89 5.67 11.18
C LYS A 20 13.22 4.18 11.20
N PHE A 21 12.20 3.32 11.18
CA PHE A 21 12.37 1.87 11.22
C PHE A 21 13.08 1.33 9.98
N TYR A 22 12.75 1.85 8.80
CA TYR A 22 13.36 1.43 7.53
C TYR A 22 14.54 2.30 7.11
N ASN A 23 14.89 3.32 7.89
CA ASN A 23 15.94 4.29 7.57
C ASN A 23 15.77 4.91 6.17
N CYS A 24 14.57 5.36 5.86
CA CYS A 24 14.23 5.99 4.59
C CYS A 24 13.27 7.16 4.82
N VAL A 25 13.10 8.00 3.82
CA VAL A 25 12.16 9.12 3.84
C VAL A 25 11.22 8.99 2.64
N ILE A 26 9.92 9.16 2.88
CA ILE A 26 8.94 9.22 1.81
C ILE A 26 8.98 10.61 1.17
N PRO A 27 9.14 10.71 -0.16
CA PRO A 27 9.12 11.99 -0.84
C PRO A 27 7.80 12.75 -0.61
N HIS A 28 7.89 14.04 -0.32
CA HIS A 28 6.70 14.86 -0.01
C HIS A 28 5.70 14.93 -1.17
N ASN A 29 6.15 14.88 -2.42
CA ASN A 29 5.27 14.83 -3.58
C ASN A 29 4.35 13.59 -3.57
N LEU A 30 4.82 12.46 -3.02
CA LEU A 30 4.02 11.25 -2.89
C LEU A 30 2.87 11.43 -1.88
N HIS A 31 3.10 12.15 -0.80
CA HIS A 31 2.03 12.48 0.15
C HIS A 31 0.90 13.26 -0.53
N LYS A 32 1.24 14.23 -1.39
CA LYS A 32 0.27 15.01 -2.17
C LYS A 32 -0.46 14.17 -3.22
N GLU A 33 0.29 13.36 -3.96
CA GLU A 33 -0.27 12.50 -5.00
C GLU A 33 -1.32 11.52 -4.46
N LEU A 34 -1.09 11.00 -3.27
CA LEU A 34 -2.02 10.10 -2.58
C LEU A 34 -3.07 10.84 -1.70
N GLY A 35 -2.99 12.17 -1.61
CA GLY A 35 -3.87 12.99 -0.75
C GLY A 35 -3.66 12.76 0.75
N ILE A 36 -2.50 12.25 1.14
CA ILE A 36 -2.15 11.93 2.54
C ILE A 36 -1.67 13.19 3.27
N ASP A 37 -1.12 14.17 2.56
CA ASP A 37 -0.68 15.45 3.12
C ASP A 37 -1.77 16.16 3.93
N LYS A 38 -3.02 16.09 3.49
CA LYS A 38 -4.18 16.67 4.17
C LYS A 38 -4.61 15.90 5.42
N LEU A 39 -4.11 14.70 5.60
CA LEU A 39 -4.48 13.78 6.67
C LEU A 39 -3.45 13.72 7.80
N HIS A 40 -2.32 14.40 7.67
CA HIS A 40 -1.15 14.25 8.54
C HIS A 40 -1.47 14.34 10.04
N ASN A 41 -2.33 15.27 10.43
CA ASN A 41 -2.69 15.51 11.83
C ASN A 41 -3.88 14.67 12.32
N GLN A 42 -4.54 13.92 11.43
CA GLN A 42 -5.67 13.07 11.80
C GLN A 42 -5.17 11.77 12.43
N LYS A 43 -5.89 11.27 13.43
CA LYS A 43 -5.64 9.95 13.99
C LYS A 43 -6.07 8.88 12.99
N ILE A 44 -5.39 7.75 13.03
CA ILE A 44 -5.74 6.61 12.15
C ILE A 44 -7.19 6.17 12.38
N THR A 45 -7.69 6.23 13.62
CA THR A 45 -9.08 5.88 13.94
C THR A 45 -10.10 6.67 13.11
N ASP A 46 -9.79 7.93 12.79
CA ASP A 46 -10.70 8.88 12.14
C ASP A 46 -10.71 8.76 10.61
N LEU A 47 -9.83 7.94 10.06
CA LEU A 47 -9.68 7.74 8.62
C LEU A 47 -10.70 6.75 8.05
N SER A 48 -11.09 6.98 6.79
CA SER A 48 -11.81 5.98 6.01
C SER A 48 -10.94 4.73 5.75
N GLN A 49 -11.56 3.61 5.38
CA GLN A 49 -10.82 2.38 5.07
C GLN A 49 -9.82 2.56 3.92
N GLY A 50 -10.21 3.30 2.88
CA GLY A 50 -9.31 3.61 1.76
C GLY A 50 -8.13 4.48 2.19
N GLN A 51 -8.36 5.49 3.04
CA GLN A 51 -7.29 6.32 3.60
C GLN A 51 -6.33 5.51 4.48
N LYS A 52 -6.86 4.66 5.36
CA LYS A 52 -6.03 3.73 6.16
C LYS A 52 -5.19 2.83 5.27
N LYS A 53 -5.78 2.30 4.20
CA LYS A 53 -5.06 1.44 3.25
C LYS A 53 -3.94 2.19 2.53
N LYS A 54 -4.14 3.43 2.09
CA LYS A 54 -3.07 4.27 1.51
C LYS A 54 -1.89 4.41 2.46
N VAL A 55 -2.14 4.74 3.73
CA VAL A 55 -1.09 4.87 4.74
C VAL A 55 -0.37 3.54 5.00
N ALA A 56 -1.12 2.42 5.06
CA ALA A 56 -0.53 1.10 5.26
C ALA A 56 0.35 0.66 4.09
N LEU A 57 -0.04 0.98 2.85
CA LEU A 57 0.74 0.65 1.66
C LEU A 57 2.04 1.45 1.56
N LEU A 58 2.10 2.68 2.08
CA LEU A 58 3.37 3.42 2.18
C LEU A 58 4.42 2.64 2.95
N ARG A 59 4.05 1.97 4.05
CA ARG A 59 4.96 1.10 4.80
C ARG A 59 5.57 0.00 3.94
N ILE A 60 4.77 -0.60 3.05
CA ILE A 60 5.24 -1.66 2.16
C ILE A 60 6.26 -1.09 1.15
N ILE A 61 5.96 0.09 0.59
CA ILE A 61 6.87 0.76 -0.35
C ILE A 61 8.23 1.08 0.30
N MET A 62 8.23 1.48 1.56
CA MET A 62 9.45 1.73 2.33
C MET A 62 10.26 0.47 2.62
N SER A 63 9.63 -0.70 2.56
CA SER A 63 10.29 -1.97 2.87
C SER A 63 11.31 -2.36 1.81
N ASP A 64 12.51 -2.73 2.25
CA ASP A 64 13.59 -3.29 1.43
C ASP A 64 13.45 -4.79 1.13
N LYS A 65 12.42 -5.44 1.68
CA LYS A 65 12.20 -6.88 1.56
C LYS A 65 12.04 -7.31 0.11
N LYS A 66 12.62 -8.47 -0.23
CA LYS A 66 12.57 -9.04 -1.58
C LYS A 66 11.23 -9.67 -1.93
N ILE A 67 10.47 -10.08 -0.92
CA ILE A 67 9.16 -10.74 -1.09
C ILE A 67 8.10 -9.92 -0.39
N TRP A 68 7.05 -9.57 -1.12
CA TRP A 68 5.86 -8.89 -0.60
C TRP A 68 4.65 -9.80 -0.73
N LEU A 69 3.91 -9.95 0.37
CA LEU A 69 2.64 -10.67 0.40
C LEU A 69 1.54 -9.65 0.68
N LEU A 70 0.65 -9.47 -0.28
CA LEU A 70 -0.36 -8.43 -0.26
C LEU A 70 -1.75 -9.05 -0.40
N ASP A 71 -2.58 -8.86 0.61
CA ASP A 71 -3.94 -9.36 0.63
C ASP A 71 -4.91 -8.22 0.29
N GLU A 72 -5.58 -8.33 -0.87
CA GLU A 72 -6.51 -7.33 -1.41
C GLU A 72 -5.95 -5.89 -1.34
N PRO A 73 -4.72 -5.62 -1.82
CA PRO A 73 -4.06 -4.34 -1.55
C PRO A 73 -4.76 -3.14 -2.20
N LEU A 74 -5.47 -3.36 -3.31
CA LEU A 74 -6.11 -2.28 -4.08
C LEU A 74 -7.59 -2.09 -3.74
N SER A 75 -8.18 -2.93 -2.89
CA SER A 75 -9.58 -2.80 -2.48
C SER A 75 -9.80 -1.49 -1.71
N ASN A 76 -10.96 -0.85 -1.91
CA ASN A 76 -11.36 0.41 -1.27
C ASN A 76 -10.47 1.63 -1.59
N LEU A 77 -9.59 1.52 -2.58
CA LEU A 77 -8.83 2.67 -3.09
C LEU A 77 -9.62 3.38 -4.18
N ASP A 78 -9.46 4.70 -4.27
CA ASP A 78 -9.85 5.45 -5.46
C ASP A 78 -8.96 5.05 -6.66
N GLU A 79 -9.44 5.36 -7.87
CA GLU A 79 -8.76 4.96 -9.11
C GLU A 79 -7.33 5.52 -9.20
N GLN A 80 -7.13 6.76 -8.79
CA GLN A 80 -5.81 7.40 -8.82
C GLN A 80 -4.82 6.65 -7.94
N ALA A 81 -5.19 6.35 -6.69
CA ALA A 81 -4.35 5.61 -5.77
C ALA A 81 -4.12 4.17 -6.23
N ALA A 82 -5.16 3.49 -6.74
CA ALA A 82 -5.02 2.14 -7.27
C ALA A 82 -4.02 2.09 -8.43
N ASN A 83 -4.11 3.02 -9.38
CA ASN A 83 -3.17 3.10 -10.49
C ASN A 83 -1.75 3.42 -10.03
N TYR A 84 -1.59 4.33 -9.07
CA TYR A 84 -0.29 4.62 -8.47
C TYR A 84 0.36 3.37 -7.89
N PHE A 85 -0.38 2.63 -7.05
CA PHE A 85 0.17 1.41 -6.42
C PHE A 85 0.43 0.29 -7.42
N LYS A 86 -0.41 0.09 -8.44
CA LYS A 86 -0.13 -0.85 -9.53
C LYS A 86 1.21 -0.54 -10.21
N ASN A 87 1.42 0.71 -10.60
CA ASN A 87 2.66 1.13 -11.25
C ASN A 87 3.87 0.94 -10.33
N THR A 88 3.71 1.24 -9.04
CA THR A 88 4.75 1.02 -8.04
C THR A 88 5.09 -0.47 -7.90
N PHE A 89 4.09 -1.35 -7.82
CA PHE A 89 4.32 -2.79 -7.73
C PHE A 89 5.06 -3.32 -8.97
N MET A 90 4.67 -2.88 -10.16
CA MET A 90 5.35 -3.26 -11.41
C MET A 90 6.80 -2.81 -11.44
N SER A 91 7.08 -1.57 -11.01
CA SER A 91 8.45 -1.06 -10.88
C SER A 91 9.27 -1.91 -9.92
N LYS A 92 8.70 -2.30 -8.77
CA LYS A 92 9.39 -3.12 -7.77
C LYS A 92 9.67 -4.55 -8.26
N VAL A 93 8.80 -5.13 -9.07
CA VAL A 93 9.07 -6.42 -9.73
C VAL A 93 10.27 -6.29 -10.68
N SER A 94 10.35 -5.20 -11.45
CA SER A 94 11.51 -4.91 -12.30
C SER A 94 12.81 -4.76 -11.50
N ASP A 95 12.74 -4.34 -10.24
CA ASP A 95 13.86 -4.26 -9.29
C ASP A 95 14.14 -5.61 -8.58
N HIS A 96 13.75 -6.74 -9.18
CA HIS A 96 13.94 -8.11 -8.67
C HIS A 96 13.20 -8.42 -7.35
N LYS A 97 12.06 -7.78 -7.09
CA LYS A 97 11.16 -8.18 -6.01
C LYS A 97 10.13 -9.18 -6.51
N LEU A 98 9.78 -10.14 -5.66
CA LEU A 98 8.64 -11.02 -5.86
C LEU A 98 7.43 -10.42 -5.11
N ILE A 99 6.33 -10.24 -5.82
CA ILE A 99 5.08 -9.72 -5.23
C ILE A 99 3.98 -10.75 -5.46
N LEU A 100 3.41 -11.27 -4.37
CA LEU A 100 2.24 -12.14 -4.38
C LEU A 100 1.03 -11.33 -3.91
N ILE A 101 0.00 -11.29 -4.74
CA ILE A 101 -1.22 -10.51 -4.49
C ILE A 101 -2.42 -11.42 -4.53
N THR A 102 -3.26 -11.41 -3.49
CA THR A 102 -4.62 -11.94 -3.58
C THR A 102 -5.57 -10.86 -4.04
N SER A 103 -6.53 -11.20 -4.88
CA SER A 103 -7.57 -10.27 -5.34
C SER A 103 -8.80 -11.02 -5.83
N HIS A 104 -9.99 -10.50 -5.50
CA HIS A 104 -11.25 -10.98 -6.04
C HIS A 104 -11.54 -10.45 -7.47
N THR A 105 -10.74 -9.48 -7.93
CA THR A 105 -10.87 -8.89 -9.27
C THR A 105 -9.56 -9.02 -10.04
N LYS A 106 -9.65 -9.08 -11.38
CA LYS A 106 -8.46 -9.06 -12.23
C LYS A 106 -7.73 -7.72 -12.07
N LEU A 107 -6.45 -7.78 -11.81
CA LEU A 107 -5.63 -6.57 -11.61
C LEU A 107 -5.20 -5.94 -12.93
N ASN A 108 -5.16 -6.74 -14.03
CA ASN A 108 -4.73 -6.32 -15.37
C ASN A 108 -3.35 -5.64 -15.35
N MET A 109 -2.41 -6.25 -14.67
CA MET A 109 -1.03 -5.78 -14.59
C MET A 109 -0.19 -6.47 -15.69
N LYS A 110 0.81 -5.76 -16.22
CA LYS A 110 1.73 -6.38 -17.19
C LYS A 110 2.57 -7.46 -16.50
N ASN A 111 2.83 -8.55 -17.23
CA ASN A 111 3.67 -9.67 -16.76
C ASN A 111 3.15 -10.34 -15.47
N GLU A 112 1.85 -10.27 -15.19
CA GLU A 112 1.27 -11.06 -14.12
C GLU A 112 1.09 -12.53 -14.55
N SER A 113 1.35 -13.45 -13.61
CA SER A 113 0.90 -14.82 -13.69
C SER A 113 -0.19 -15.03 -12.66
N SER A 114 -1.35 -15.49 -13.07
CA SER A 114 -2.52 -15.63 -12.20
C SER A 114 -2.80 -17.11 -11.92
N ILE A 115 -3.07 -17.42 -10.66
CA ILE A 115 -3.56 -18.72 -10.21
C ILE A 115 -4.96 -18.48 -9.63
N TYR A 116 -5.94 -19.18 -10.15
CA TYR A 116 -7.31 -19.14 -9.64
C TYR A 116 -7.46 -20.21 -8.57
N ILE A 117 -7.91 -19.79 -7.38
CA ILE A 117 -8.20 -20.67 -6.25
C ILE A 117 -9.70 -20.58 -5.99
N GLY A 118 -10.42 -21.66 -6.20
CA GLY A 118 -11.86 -21.73 -5.99
C GLY A 118 -12.41 -23.09 -6.38
N GLU A 119 -13.62 -23.40 -5.96
CA GLU A 119 -14.34 -24.57 -6.49
C GLU A 119 -14.76 -24.26 -7.91
N ASP A 120 -14.45 -25.15 -8.84
CA ASP A 120 -15.06 -25.17 -10.16
C ASP A 120 -16.55 -25.46 -9.96
N VAL A 121 -17.36 -24.44 -10.14
CA VAL A 121 -18.80 -24.57 -10.13
C VAL A 121 -19.28 -24.87 -11.54
#